data_b90a111e16dcbc8ac3761c688dc2ee99
#
_entry.id   b90a111e16dcbc8ac3761c688dc2ee99
#
_cell.length_a   1.000
_cell.length_b   1.000
_cell.length_c   1.000
_cell.angle_alpha   90.00
_cell.angle_beta   90.00
_cell.angle_gamma   90.00
#
_symmetry.space_group_name_H-M   'P 1'
#
loop_
_entity.id
_entity.type
_entity.pdbx_description
1 polymer ?
#
loop_
_entity_poly.entity_id
_entity_poly.type
_entity_poly.pdbx_seq_one_letter_code
_entity_poly.pdbx_strand_id
1 'polypeptide(L)'
;MLAVGREFFSLPFAQKKKVAPPGPEHYRGFLGLDTTSLAATLGDDETPPDLCESFNICRWDDPEVRARAYYEGAEATFMPNLWPKEPPELRPTFERYYQVLEQLCLNMLPIFARALDLPAEWFADKMLDHTALLLMNWYPPATGDVRPGQMRRGAHTDYGAFTVVAAEQIPGLQISIDSEWVNVPAVTDGFVVNLGDLMARWTNDRWVSTLHRVVIPEDDDRARDRISVPFFFQPSYSAHIETIPTTITERRPAKYEPVTSGKWITAKSMSMLEDQ
;
A
#
# COMPACT_ATOMS: atom_id res chain seq x y z
N MET A 1 -10.06 -14.42 -2.11
CA MET A 1 -9.51 -13.39 -1.20
C MET A 1 -10.53 -12.94 -0.14
N LEU A 2 -11.64 -12.29 -0.49
CA LEU A 2 -12.54 -11.65 0.48
C LEU A 2 -13.09 -12.61 1.54
N ALA A 3 -13.54 -13.82 1.15
CA ALA A 3 -14.09 -14.80 2.10
C ALA A 3 -13.05 -15.25 3.15
N VAL A 4 -11.87 -15.64 2.72
CA VAL A 4 -10.79 -16.08 3.62
C VAL A 4 -10.28 -14.93 4.50
N GLY A 5 -10.29 -13.71 3.98
CA GLY A 5 -9.99 -12.51 4.77
C GLY A 5 -10.98 -12.30 5.90
N ARG A 6 -12.30 -12.37 5.62
CA ARG A 6 -13.32 -12.27 6.68
C ARG A 6 -13.17 -13.37 7.71
N GLU A 7 -12.90 -14.59 7.29
CA GLU A 7 -12.64 -15.70 8.22
C GLU A 7 -11.47 -15.37 9.15
N PHE A 8 -10.35 -14.87 8.62
CA PHE A 8 -9.20 -14.45 9.42
C PHE A 8 -9.55 -13.30 10.38
N PHE A 9 -10.18 -12.22 9.89
CA PHE A 9 -10.49 -11.06 10.74
C PHE A 9 -11.56 -11.38 11.80
N SER A 10 -12.41 -12.40 11.59
CA SER A 10 -13.38 -12.88 12.59
C SER A 10 -12.75 -13.68 13.73
N LEU A 11 -11.48 -14.09 13.62
CA LEU A 11 -10.79 -14.80 14.69
C LEU A 11 -10.68 -13.91 15.95
N PRO A 12 -10.67 -14.52 17.16
CA PRO A 12 -10.38 -13.80 18.39
C PRO A 12 -9.07 -13.02 18.28
N PHE A 13 -9.06 -11.78 18.80
CA PHE A 13 -7.88 -10.90 18.76
C PHE A 13 -6.59 -11.59 19.22
N ALA A 14 -6.66 -12.39 20.29
CA ALA A 14 -5.51 -13.14 20.81
C ALA A 14 -4.92 -14.15 19.80
N GLN A 15 -5.73 -14.63 18.85
CA GLN A 15 -5.23 -15.50 17.76
C GLN A 15 -4.57 -14.68 16.66
N LYS A 16 -5.20 -13.59 16.22
CA LYS A 16 -4.63 -12.66 15.22
C LYS A 16 -3.31 -12.06 15.71
N LYS A 17 -3.23 -11.68 16.99
CA LYS A 17 -2.03 -11.09 17.60
C LYS A 17 -0.79 -12.01 17.56
N LYS A 18 -0.96 -13.34 17.44
CA LYS A 18 0.18 -14.28 17.33
C LYS A 18 1.05 -14.05 16.07
N VAL A 19 0.50 -13.39 15.08
CA VAL A 19 1.18 -13.05 13.83
C VAL A 19 1.34 -11.52 13.67
N ALA A 20 1.28 -10.79 14.78
CA ALA A 20 1.67 -9.38 14.78
C ALA A 20 3.19 -9.23 14.61
N PRO A 21 3.67 -8.15 14.00
CA PRO A 21 5.10 -7.91 13.84
C PRO A 21 5.82 -7.80 15.20
N PRO A 22 7.09 -8.24 15.28
CA PRO A 22 7.85 -8.22 16.53
C PRO A 22 8.24 -6.80 16.99
N GLY A 23 8.20 -5.83 16.11
CA GLY A 23 8.51 -4.42 16.39
C GLY A 23 7.95 -3.51 15.28
N PRO A 24 7.90 -2.20 15.51
CA PRO A 24 7.29 -1.25 14.58
C PRO A 24 8.02 -1.18 13.23
N GLU A 25 9.32 -1.45 13.21
CA GLU A 25 10.13 -1.49 11.99
C GLU A 25 9.78 -2.68 11.08
N HIS A 26 9.09 -3.70 11.61
CA HIS A 26 8.71 -4.91 10.90
C HIS A 26 7.28 -4.81 10.38
N TYR A 27 7.12 -4.45 9.14
CA TYR A 27 5.82 -4.24 8.52
C TYR A 27 5.32 -5.54 7.85
N ARG A 28 4.97 -6.56 8.66
CA ARG A 28 4.48 -7.89 8.23
C ARG A 28 3.43 -8.41 9.19
N GLY A 29 2.48 -9.19 8.66
CA GLY A 29 1.48 -9.88 9.46
C GLY A 29 0.33 -8.97 9.86
N PHE A 30 -0.20 -9.16 11.07
CA PHE A 30 -1.42 -8.52 11.56
C PHE A 30 -1.15 -7.21 12.28
N LEU A 31 -1.85 -6.17 11.86
CA LEU A 31 -1.94 -4.88 12.54
C LEU A 31 -3.38 -4.70 13.05
N GLY A 32 -3.54 -4.47 14.34
CA GLY A 32 -4.84 -4.30 14.99
C GLY A 32 -5.42 -2.90 14.85
N LEU A 33 -6.59 -2.71 15.44
CA LEU A 33 -7.21 -1.38 15.54
C LEU A 33 -6.30 -0.42 16.33
N ASP A 34 -6.40 0.86 16.02
CA ASP A 34 -5.64 1.94 16.67
C ASP A 34 -4.10 1.80 16.57
N THR A 35 -3.59 0.97 15.65
CA THR A 35 -2.13 0.81 15.46
C THR A 35 -1.57 1.62 14.31
N THR A 36 -2.41 2.27 13.51
CA THR A 36 -2.01 3.11 12.39
C THR A 36 -2.74 4.44 12.41
N SER A 37 -2.02 5.52 12.07
CA SER A 37 -2.58 6.86 11.87
C SER A 37 -1.98 7.42 10.59
N LEU A 38 -2.64 7.19 9.44
CA LEU A 38 -2.12 7.68 8.17
C LEU A 38 -2.23 9.20 8.02
N ALA A 39 -3.20 9.83 8.66
CA ALA A 39 -3.33 11.29 8.65
C ALA A 39 -2.11 11.98 9.28
N ALA A 40 -1.49 11.38 10.30
CA ALA A 40 -0.27 11.88 10.93
C ALA A 40 0.89 12.01 9.94
N THR A 41 0.96 11.18 8.89
CA THR A 41 1.99 11.29 7.85
C THR A 41 1.95 12.60 7.05
N LEU A 42 0.85 13.33 7.16
CA LEU A 42 0.66 14.66 6.57
C LEU A 42 0.73 15.79 7.63
N GLY A 43 1.09 15.46 8.88
CA GLY A 43 1.14 16.40 10.01
C GLY A 43 -0.24 16.69 10.60
N ASP A 44 -1.22 15.80 10.41
CA ASP A 44 -2.54 15.88 11.04
C ASP A 44 -2.59 14.90 12.24
N ASP A 45 -2.05 15.34 13.37
CA ASP A 45 -1.99 14.57 14.62
C ASP A 45 -3.30 14.65 15.42
N GLU A 46 -4.25 15.50 15.02
CA GLU A 46 -5.55 15.64 15.66
C GLU A 46 -6.55 14.57 15.20
N THR A 47 -6.35 14.01 14.00
CA THR A 47 -7.21 12.92 13.50
C THR A 47 -6.96 11.63 14.29
N PRO A 48 -8.02 11.01 14.86
CA PRO A 48 -7.89 9.75 15.57
C PRO A 48 -7.30 8.64 14.70
N PRO A 49 -6.65 7.62 15.31
CA PRO A 49 -6.15 6.45 14.58
C PRO A 49 -7.21 5.79 13.69
N ASP A 50 -6.74 5.15 12.63
CA ASP A 50 -7.57 4.52 11.61
C ASP A 50 -8.48 3.43 12.20
N LEU A 51 -9.74 3.40 11.82
CA LEU A 51 -10.69 2.34 12.16
C LEU A 51 -10.48 1.15 11.20
N CYS A 52 -9.35 0.47 11.35
CA CYS A 52 -8.89 -0.55 10.41
C CYS A 52 -8.03 -1.61 11.09
N GLU A 53 -8.30 -2.88 10.81
CA GLU A 53 -7.34 -3.96 10.99
C GLU A 53 -6.71 -4.31 9.64
N SER A 54 -5.46 -4.75 9.65
CA SER A 54 -4.77 -5.11 8.41
C SER A 54 -3.98 -6.41 8.55
N PHE A 55 -3.81 -7.13 7.45
CA PHE A 55 -2.87 -8.25 7.32
C PHE A 55 -2.07 -8.12 6.05
N ASN A 56 -0.76 -8.21 6.14
CA ASN A 56 0.11 -7.95 5.00
C ASN A 56 1.21 -9.01 4.80
N ILE A 57 1.58 -9.21 3.54
CA ILE A 57 2.62 -10.13 3.09
C ILE A 57 3.46 -9.53 1.95
N CYS A 58 4.62 -10.14 1.72
CA CYS A 58 5.50 -9.87 0.59
C CYS A 58 6.03 -11.18 -0.01
N ARG A 59 6.99 -11.12 -0.93
CA ARG A 59 7.57 -12.26 -1.64
C ARG A 59 8.74 -12.96 -0.91
N TRP A 60 9.09 -12.56 0.32
CA TRP A 60 10.34 -12.98 0.98
C TRP A 60 10.30 -14.35 1.68
N ASP A 61 9.23 -15.12 1.50
CA ASP A 61 9.19 -16.51 1.97
C ASP A 61 10.11 -17.42 1.14
N ASP A 62 10.35 -17.08 -0.13
CA ASP A 62 11.35 -17.74 -0.96
C ASP A 62 12.76 -17.29 -0.56
N PRO A 63 13.61 -18.21 0.01
CA PRO A 63 14.94 -17.86 0.48
C PRO A 63 15.89 -17.40 -0.64
N GLU A 64 15.75 -17.92 -1.87
CA GLU A 64 16.60 -17.55 -3.00
C GLU A 64 16.26 -16.15 -3.50
N VAL A 65 14.96 -15.86 -3.65
CA VAL A 65 14.48 -14.51 -4.00
C VAL A 65 14.93 -13.49 -2.96
N ARG A 66 14.77 -13.84 -1.68
CA ARG A 66 15.17 -12.98 -0.58
C ARG A 66 16.68 -12.73 -0.55
N ALA A 67 17.50 -13.78 -0.71
CA ALA A 67 18.95 -13.65 -0.71
C ALA A 67 19.46 -12.80 -1.86
N ARG A 68 18.86 -12.91 -3.05
CA ARG A 68 19.21 -12.09 -4.20
C ARG A 68 18.86 -10.62 -4.01
N ALA A 69 17.70 -10.35 -3.43
CA ALA A 69 17.18 -8.99 -3.23
C ALA A 69 17.76 -8.29 -2.00
N TYR A 70 18.36 -9.05 -1.07
CA TYR A 70 18.78 -8.56 0.25
C TYR A 70 19.70 -7.33 0.16
N TYR A 71 19.44 -6.38 1.04
CA TYR A 71 20.22 -5.16 1.18
C TYR A 71 20.64 -5.01 2.64
N GLU A 72 21.95 -4.91 2.87
CA GLU A 72 22.52 -4.75 4.20
C GLU A 72 21.99 -3.49 4.89
N GLY A 73 21.58 -3.62 6.14
CA GLY A 73 20.96 -2.54 6.93
C GLY A 73 19.47 -2.34 6.67
N ALA A 74 18.81 -3.28 5.92
CA ALA A 74 17.39 -3.26 5.66
C ALA A 74 16.71 -4.59 6.04
N GLU A 75 17.18 -5.25 7.07
CA GLU A 75 16.76 -6.59 7.50
C GLU A 75 15.24 -6.68 7.72
N ALA A 76 14.65 -5.65 8.31
CA ALA A 76 13.21 -5.56 8.55
C ALA A 76 12.39 -5.63 7.25
N THR A 77 12.90 -5.05 6.16
CA THR A 77 12.24 -5.10 4.84
C THR A 77 12.22 -6.52 4.28
N PHE A 78 13.27 -7.31 4.54
CA PHE A 78 13.46 -8.64 3.96
C PHE A 78 13.08 -9.80 4.89
N MET A 79 12.41 -9.54 5.99
CA MET A 79 11.95 -10.62 6.85
C MET A 79 10.85 -11.46 6.18
N PRO A 80 10.77 -12.77 6.50
CA PRO A 80 9.69 -13.65 6.00
C PRO A 80 8.32 -13.18 6.47
N ASN A 81 7.27 -13.68 5.80
CA ASN A 81 5.91 -13.43 6.23
C ASN A 81 5.59 -14.14 7.57
N LEU A 82 4.64 -13.56 8.29
CA LEU A 82 4.12 -14.11 9.55
C LEU A 82 2.76 -14.76 9.27
N TRP A 83 2.74 -16.08 9.10
CA TRP A 83 1.53 -16.79 8.72
C TRP A 83 0.76 -17.30 9.94
N PRO A 84 -0.55 -17.04 10.04
CA PRO A 84 -1.41 -17.67 11.06
C PRO A 84 -1.63 -19.15 10.71
N LYS A 85 -1.95 -19.95 11.73
CA LYS A 85 -2.34 -21.34 11.52
C LYS A 85 -3.76 -21.47 10.96
N GLU A 86 -4.62 -20.52 11.31
CA GLU A 86 -6.02 -20.47 10.92
C GLU A 86 -6.34 -19.11 10.26
N PRO A 87 -7.18 -19.06 9.24
CA PRO A 87 -7.71 -20.24 8.51
C PRO A 87 -6.61 -20.86 7.60
N PRO A 88 -6.60 -22.19 7.37
CA PRO A 88 -5.54 -22.86 6.63
C PRO A 88 -5.47 -22.41 5.16
N GLU A 89 -6.59 -21.95 4.59
CA GLU A 89 -6.67 -21.45 3.22
C GLU A 89 -6.13 -20.01 3.06
N LEU A 90 -5.77 -19.32 4.15
CA LEU A 90 -5.27 -17.94 4.07
C LEU A 90 -3.98 -17.87 3.26
N ARG A 91 -2.99 -18.65 3.66
CA ARG A 91 -1.67 -18.64 3.03
C ARG A 91 -1.73 -18.97 1.53
N PRO A 92 -2.27 -20.11 1.09
CA PRO A 92 -2.30 -20.43 -0.34
C PRO A 92 -3.11 -19.44 -1.16
N THR A 93 -4.18 -18.87 -0.58
CA THR A 93 -4.98 -17.85 -1.24
C THR A 93 -4.21 -16.54 -1.45
N PHE A 94 -3.50 -16.08 -0.41
CA PHE A 94 -2.71 -14.84 -0.48
C PHE A 94 -1.51 -14.99 -1.42
N GLU A 95 -0.78 -16.11 -1.35
CA GLU A 95 0.37 -16.38 -2.24
C GLU A 95 -0.07 -16.40 -3.70
N ARG A 96 -1.17 -17.09 -4.02
CA ARG A 96 -1.71 -17.11 -5.40
C ARG A 96 -2.15 -15.73 -5.86
N TYR A 97 -2.84 -14.98 -5.02
CA TYR A 97 -3.33 -13.64 -5.36
C TYR A 97 -2.16 -12.66 -5.56
N TYR A 98 -1.14 -12.77 -4.73
CA TYR A 98 0.10 -12.01 -4.87
C TYR A 98 0.74 -12.24 -6.25
N GLN A 99 0.91 -13.49 -6.65
CA GLN A 99 1.50 -13.86 -7.95
C GLN A 99 0.70 -13.30 -9.14
N VAL A 100 -0.63 -13.35 -9.06
CA VAL A 100 -1.49 -12.79 -10.12
C VAL A 100 -1.35 -11.28 -10.23
N LEU A 101 -1.35 -10.57 -9.11
CA LEU A 101 -1.17 -9.12 -9.10
C LEU A 101 0.25 -8.69 -9.48
N GLU A 102 1.27 -9.44 -9.05
CA GLU A 102 2.65 -9.25 -9.47
C GLU A 102 2.75 -9.29 -11.00
N GLN A 103 2.21 -10.33 -11.63
CA GLN A 103 2.21 -10.47 -13.08
C GLN A 103 1.42 -9.35 -13.78
N LEU A 104 0.27 -8.95 -13.23
CA LEU A 104 -0.50 -7.82 -13.73
C LEU A 104 0.35 -6.54 -13.71
N CYS A 105 0.98 -6.23 -12.58
CA CYS A 105 1.81 -5.04 -12.43
C CYS A 105 3.01 -5.05 -13.38
N LEU A 106 3.69 -6.19 -13.53
CA LEU A 106 4.79 -6.34 -14.49
C LEU A 106 4.32 -6.09 -15.93
N ASN A 107 3.12 -6.55 -16.31
CA ASN A 107 2.55 -6.32 -17.62
C ASN A 107 2.13 -4.84 -17.85
N MET A 108 1.91 -4.07 -16.78
CA MET A 108 1.61 -2.63 -16.88
C MET A 108 2.86 -1.77 -17.11
N LEU A 109 4.05 -2.22 -16.71
CA LEU A 109 5.28 -1.44 -16.83
C LEU A 109 5.60 -0.97 -18.26
N PRO A 110 5.48 -1.82 -19.31
CA PRO A 110 5.68 -1.39 -20.69
C PRO A 110 4.69 -0.28 -21.12
N ILE A 111 3.46 -0.29 -20.58
CA ILE A 111 2.46 0.73 -20.87
C ILE A 111 2.90 2.06 -20.25
N PHE A 112 3.34 2.05 -18.99
CA PHE A 112 3.87 3.25 -18.32
C PHE A 112 5.12 3.79 -19.01
N ALA A 113 6.04 2.91 -19.44
CA ALA A 113 7.22 3.33 -20.19
C ALA A 113 6.84 4.07 -21.47
N ARG A 114 5.94 3.50 -22.26
CA ARG A 114 5.46 4.13 -23.51
C ARG A 114 4.73 5.46 -23.26
N ALA A 115 3.94 5.57 -22.20
CA ALA A 115 3.27 6.82 -21.83
C ALA A 115 4.24 7.94 -21.41
N LEU A 116 5.50 7.57 -21.11
CA LEU A 116 6.60 8.47 -20.76
C LEU A 116 7.62 8.62 -21.91
N ASP A 117 7.28 8.17 -23.12
CA ASP A 117 8.16 8.21 -24.30
C ASP A 117 9.49 7.45 -24.08
N LEU A 118 9.44 6.32 -23.37
CA LEU A 118 10.58 5.46 -23.02
C LEU A 118 10.49 4.11 -23.75
N PRO A 119 11.62 3.37 -23.89
CA PRO A 119 11.61 1.97 -24.31
C PRO A 119 10.73 1.13 -23.38
N ALA A 120 10.03 0.14 -23.94
CA ALA A 120 9.06 -0.67 -23.18
C ALA A 120 9.67 -1.39 -21.97
N GLU A 121 10.94 -1.75 -22.04
CA GLU A 121 11.72 -2.45 -21.03
C GLU A 121 12.35 -1.51 -19.97
N TRP A 122 12.16 -0.21 -20.05
CA TRP A 122 12.88 0.79 -19.25
C TRP A 122 12.77 0.57 -17.72
N PHE A 123 11.66 0.03 -17.26
CA PHE A 123 11.44 -0.27 -15.84
C PHE A 123 11.93 -1.66 -15.41
N ALA A 124 12.26 -2.56 -16.35
CA ALA A 124 12.45 -3.99 -16.06
C ALA A 124 13.56 -4.26 -15.04
N ASP A 125 14.73 -3.63 -15.21
CA ASP A 125 15.89 -3.78 -14.31
C ASP A 125 15.60 -3.22 -12.90
N LYS A 126 14.80 -2.16 -12.83
CA LYS A 126 14.45 -1.48 -11.59
C LYS A 126 13.41 -2.24 -10.76
N MET A 127 12.65 -3.11 -11.42
CA MET A 127 11.55 -3.90 -10.82
C MET A 127 11.88 -5.39 -10.66
N LEU A 128 13.10 -5.82 -10.99
CA LEU A 128 13.50 -7.24 -10.98
C LEU A 128 13.33 -7.88 -9.60
N ASP A 129 13.82 -7.22 -8.57
CA ASP A 129 13.73 -7.63 -7.17
C ASP A 129 12.84 -6.67 -6.37
N HIS A 130 11.68 -6.37 -6.95
CA HIS A 130 10.72 -5.42 -6.39
C HIS A 130 10.31 -5.75 -4.95
N THR A 131 10.02 -4.71 -4.17
CA THR A 131 9.62 -4.83 -2.76
C THR A 131 8.11 -4.72 -2.55
N ALA A 132 7.33 -5.24 -3.51
CA ALA A 132 5.88 -5.14 -3.46
C ALA A 132 5.28 -5.75 -2.18
N LEU A 133 4.22 -5.11 -1.70
CA LEU A 133 3.49 -5.48 -0.49
C LEU A 133 2.02 -5.70 -0.84
N LEU A 134 1.50 -6.89 -0.51
CA LEU A 134 0.06 -7.18 -0.55
C LEU A 134 -0.51 -6.93 0.84
N LEU A 135 -1.45 -6.02 0.93
CA LEU A 135 -2.16 -5.69 2.15
C LEU A 135 -3.64 -6.04 2.00
N MET A 136 -4.26 -6.58 3.03
CA MET A 136 -5.70 -6.66 3.17
C MET A 136 -6.13 -5.82 4.35
N ASN A 137 -6.99 -4.84 4.10
CA ASN A 137 -7.61 -4.01 5.11
C ASN A 137 -9.03 -4.51 5.38
N TRP A 138 -9.34 -4.67 6.63
CA TRP A 138 -10.70 -4.91 7.12
C TRP A 138 -11.15 -3.72 7.95
N TYR A 139 -12.23 -3.12 7.54
CA TYR A 139 -12.87 -2.00 8.21
C TYR A 139 -14.11 -2.52 8.93
N PRO A 140 -14.15 -2.51 10.26
CA PRO A 140 -15.31 -3.01 11.02
C PRO A 140 -16.56 -2.17 10.76
N PRO A 141 -17.75 -2.70 11.11
CA PRO A 141 -18.96 -1.89 11.22
C PRO A 141 -18.73 -0.71 12.17
N ALA A 142 -19.10 0.48 11.75
CA ALA A 142 -18.95 1.70 12.55
C ALA A 142 -20.22 2.02 13.34
N THR A 143 -20.77 1.03 14.03
CA THR A 143 -22.02 1.12 14.83
C THR A 143 -21.77 1.41 16.32
N GLY A 144 -20.51 1.32 16.77
CA GLY A 144 -20.09 1.55 18.14
C GLY A 144 -19.54 2.97 18.37
N ASP A 145 -18.65 3.09 19.35
CA ASP A 145 -17.99 4.35 19.72
C ASP A 145 -16.96 4.74 18.64
N VAL A 146 -17.42 5.49 17.65
CA VAL A 146 -16.57 6.13 16.65
C VAL A 146 -16.17 7.51 17.18
N ARG A 147 -14.87 7.78 17.22
CA ARG A 147 -14.36 9.08 17.70
C ARG A 147 -14.71 10.18 16.69
N PRO A 148 -14.99 11.43 17.12
CA PRO A 148 -15.18 12.55 16.22
C PRO A 148 -13.99 12.69 15.26
N GLY A 149 -14.26 12.80 13.95
CA GLY A 149 -13.22 12.90 12.91
C GLY A 149 -12.54 11.59 12.53
N GLN A 150 -12.83 10.47 13.22
CA GLN A 150 -12.24 9.18 12.90
C GLN A 150 -12.66 8.69 11.50
N MET A 151 -11.71 8.19 10.74
CA MET A 151 -11.92 7.60 9.41
C MET A 151 -11.60 6.11 9.42
N ARG A 152 -12.11 5.38 8.42
CA ARG A 152 -11.68 3.99 8.14
C ARG A 152 -10.20 3.96 7.75
N ARG A 153 -9.76 4.97 6.98
CA ARG A 153 -8.36 5.22 6.69
C ARG A 153 -8.15 6.73 6.51
N GLY A 154 -7.23 7.32 7.25
CA GLY A 154 -6.91 8.74 7.19
C GLY A 154 -6.39 9.19 5.83
N ALA A 155 -6.43 10.50 5.58
CA ALA A 155 -5.92 11.06 4.33
C ALA A 155 -4.41 10.83 4.21
N HIS A 156 -3.96 10.32 3.06
CA HIS A 156 -2.56 10.01 2.79
C HIS A 156 -2.28 9.90 1.29
N THR A 157 -1.01 9.88 0.94
CA THR A 157 -0.51 9.44 -0.37
C THR A 157 0.22 8.12 -0.23
N ASP A 158 0.25 7.30 -1.29
CA ASP A 158 1.07 6.08 -1.31
C ASP A 158 2.54 6.42 -1.55
N TYR A 159 3.45 5.73 -0.86
CA TYR A 159 4.89 6.07 -0.88
C TYR A 159 5.63 5.52 -2.10
N GLY A 160 5.13 4.42 -2.70
CA GLY A 160 5.79 3.64 -3.74
C GLY A 160 5.60 4.16 -5.16
N ALA A 161 5.74 3.26 -6.15
CA ALA A 161 5.55 3.62 -7.54
C ALA A 161 4.07 3.70 -7.91
N PHE A 162 3.33 2.64 -7.72
CA PHE A 162 1.88 2.63 -7.94
C PHE A 162 1.20 1.52 -7.13
N THR A 163 -0.11 1.65 -6.94
CA THR A 163 -0.93 0.71 -6.20
C THR A 163 -2.08 0.21 -7.07
N VAL A 164 -2.36 -1.09 -6.98
CA VAL A 164 -3.53 -1.74 -7.61
C VAL A 164 -4.45 -2.19 -6.49
N VAL A 165 -5.67 -1.67 -6.44
CA VAL A 165 -6.62 -1.91 -5.35
C VAL A 165 -7.86 -2.63 -5.84
N ALA A 166 -8.13 -3.81 -5.28
CA ALA A 166 -9.46 -4.41 -5.31
C ALA A 166 -10.22 -4.04 -4.03
N ALA A 167 -11.49 -3.72 -4.14
CA ALA A 167 -12.33 -3.40 -2.99
C ALA A 167 -13.76 -3.89 -3.19
N GLU A 168 -14.45 -4.13 -2.08
CA GLU A 168 -15.87 -4.44 -2.10
C GLU A 168 -16.71 -3.25 -2.55
N GLN A 169 -17.95 -3.56 -3.00
CA GLN A 169 -18.94 -2.60 -3.47
C GLN A 169 -19.57 -1.78 -2.31
N ILE A 170 -18.74 -1.38 -1.34
CA ILE A 170 -19.15 -0.56 -0.20
C ILE A 170 -18.45 0.79 -0.32
N PRO A 171 -19.18 1.91 -0.31
CA PRO A 171 -18.63 3.24 -0.45
C PRO A 171 -17.59 3.59 0.63
N GLY A 172 -16.85 4.66 0.40
CA GLY A 172 -15.95 5.23 1.38
C GLY A 172 -14.61 5.72 0.82
N LEU A 173 -14.13 5.15 -0.30
CA LEU A 173 -12.93 5.67 -0.93
C LEU A 173 -13.19 7.05 -1.54
N GLN A 174 -12.37 8.02 -1.17
CA GLN A 174 -12.37 9.38 -1.71
C GLN A 174 -10.98 9.77 -2.16
N ILE A 175 -10.89 10.55 -3.23
CA ILE A 175 -9.66 11.19 -3.70
C ILE A 175 -9.81 12.71 -3.66
N SER A 176 -8.71 13.41 -3.46
CA SER A 176 -8.67 14.87 -3.54
C SER A 176 -8.34 15.31 -4.97
N ILE A 177 -9.25 16.08 -5.57
CA ILE A 177 -9.06 16.73 -6.87
C ILE A 177 -9.30 18.24 -6.65
N ASP A 178 -8.32 19.07 -6.98
CA ASP A 178 -8.39 20.53 -6.79
C ASP A 178 -8.81 20.93 -5.36
N SER A 179 -8.30 20.21 -4.35
CA SER A 179 -8.62 20.36 -2.93
C SER A 179 -10.06 19.97 -2.53
N GLU A 180 -10.84 19.39 -3.41
CA GLU A 180 -12.17 18.85 -3.11
C GLU A 180 -12.14 17.31 -3.02
N TRP A 181 -12.89 16.75 -2.06
CA TRP A 181 -13.00 15.30 -1.91
C TRP A 181 -14.08 14.73 -2.83
N VAL A 182 -13.67 13.82 -3.71
CA VAL A 182 -14.53 13.16 -4.70
C VAL A 182 -14.63 11.67 -4.37
N ASN A 183 -15.84 11.14 -4.35
CA ASN A 183 -16.06 9.71 -4.15
C ASN A 183 -15.55 8.91 -5.36
N VAL A 184 -14.78 7.86 -5.09
CA VAL A 184 -14.41 6.88 -6.11
C VAL A 184 -15.49 5.78 -6.11
N PRO A 185 -16.21 5.60 -7.22
CA PRO A 185 -17.22 4.55 -7.30
C PRO A 185 -16.55 3.18 -7.17
N ALA A 186 -17.26 2.25 -6.54
CA ALA A 186 -16.81 0.87 -6.49
C ALA A 186 -16.78 0.26 -7.90
N VAL A 187 -15.71 -0.44 -8.22
CA VAL A 187 -15.52 -1.07 -9.54
C VAL A 187 -15.84 -2.56 -9.44
N THR A 188 -16.84 -3.01 -10.21
CA THR A 188 -17.15 -4.44 -10.32
C THR A 188 -16.14 -5.10 -11.28
N ASP A 189 -15.56 -6.23 -10.85
CA ASP A 189 -14.62 -7.02 -11.66
C ASP A 189 -13.43 -6.21 -12.23
N GLY A 190 -12.98 -5.21 -11.46
CA GLY A 190 -11.89 -4.33 -11.85
C GLY A 190 -11.04 -3.88 -10.66
N PHE A 191 -10.07 -3.05 -10.98
CA PHE A 191 -9.15 -2.46 -10.01
C PHE A 191 -9.18 -0.95 -10.10
N VAL A 192 -9.00 -0.27 -8.96
CA VAL A 192 -8.55 1.12 -8.93
C VAL A 192 -7.03 1.12 -8.95
N VAL A 193 -6.44 1.94 -9.81
CA VAL A 193 -4.98 2.11 -9.88
C VAL A 193 -4.64 3.56 -9.57
N ASN A 194 -3.75 3.78 -8.62
CA ASN A 194 -3.22 5.11 -8.30
C ASN A 194 -1.68 5.10 -8.29
N LEU A 195 -1.11 6.24 -8.58
CA LEU A 195 0.32 6.48 -8.56
C LEU A 195 0.75 6.96 -7.17
N GLY A 196 1.95 6.58 -6.76
CA GLY A 196 2.52 6.97 -5.48
C GLY A 196 3.60 8.04 -5.61
N ASP A 197 4.10 8.50 -4.45
CA ASP A 197 5.06 9.60 -4.32
C ASP A 197 6.36 9.33 -5.09
N LEU A 198 6.82 8.07 -5.10
CA LEU A 198 8.04 7.71 -5.82
C LEU A 198 7.87 7.86 -7.33
N MET A 199 6.67 7.52 -7.87
CA MET A 199 6.37 7.73 -9.29
C MET A 199 6.23 9.22 -9.63
N ALA A 200 5.61 10.01 -8.76
CA ALA A 200 5.54 11.46 -8.93
C ALA A 200 6.93 12.07 -8.99
N ARG A 201 7.81 11.68 -8.05
CA ARG A 201 9.22 12.10 -8.03
C ARG A 201 9.97 11.66 -9.29
N TRP A 202 9.81 10.40 -9.71
CA TRP A 202 10.45 9.82 -10.89
C TRP A 202 10.08 10.55 -12.18
N THR A 203 8.80 10.93 -12.29
CA THR A 203 8.25 11.64 -13.44
C THR A 203 8.34 13.17 -13.34
N ASN A 204 9.09 13.71 -12.36
CA ASN A 204 9.23 15.16 -12.17
C ASN A 204 7.87 15.87 -12.01
N ASP A 205 6.93 15.27 -11.26
CA ASP A 205 5.53 15.70 -11.09
C ASP A 205 4.73 15.80 -12.42
N ARG A 206 5.16 15.10 -13.48
CA ARG A 206 4.32 14.94 -14.68
C ARG A 206 3.10 14.07 -14.34
N TRP A 207 3.29 13.08 -13.47
CA TRP A 207 2.25 12.28 -12.84
C TRP A 207 2.21 12.60 -11.36
N VAL A 208 1.01 12.61 -10.80
CA VAL A 208 0.76 13.06 -9.43
C VAL A 208 0.46 11.87 -8.53
N SER A 209 1.02 11.88 -7.31
CA SER A 209 0.56 11.01 -6.24
C SER A 209 -0.75 11.57 -5.69
N THR A 210 -1.84 10.81 -5.84
CA THR A 210 -3.17 11.28 -5.49
C THR A 210 -3.44 11.11 -4.01
N LEU A 211 -3.71 12.21 -3.32
CA LEU A 211 -4.18 12.20 -1.94
C LEU A 211 -5.55 11.50 -1.86
N HIS A 212 -5.68 10.53 -0.96
CA HIS A 212 -6.91 9.74 -0.82
C HIS A 212 -7.16 9.36 0.63
N ARG A 213 -8.41 8.98 0.92
CA ARG A 213 -8.86 8.53 2.24
C ARG A 213 -10.00 7.53 2.14
N VAL A 214 -10.29 6.82 3.23
CA VAL A 214 -11.49 5.99 3.33
C VAL A 214 -12.34 6.47 4.49
N VAL A 215 -13.47 7.09 4.17
CA VAL A 215 -14.42 7.61 5.16
C VAL A 215 -15.39 6.53 5.65
N ILE A 216 -15.99 6.77 6.80
CA ILE A 216 -17.13 6.00 7.28
C ILE A 216 -18.37 6.51 6.52
N PRO A 217 -19.14 5.64 5.83
CA PRO A 217 -20.41 6.04 5.20
C PRO A 217 -21.40 6.64 6.22
N GLU A 218 -22.24 7.57 5.78
CA GLU A 218 -23.27 8.18 6.63
C GLU A 218 -24.59 7.40 6.65
N ASP A 219 -24.80 6.53 5.66
CA ASP A 219 -25.99 5.71 5.46
C ASP A 219 -25.89 4.32 6.11
N ASP A 220 -26.78 3.39 5.71
CA ASP A 220 -26.83 2.02 6.21
C ASP A 220 -25.53 1.22 5.99
N ASP A 221 -24.71 1.60 5.00
CA ASP A 221 -23.42 0.97 4.73
C ASP A 221 -22.40 1.19 5.87
N ARG A 222 -22.65 2.14 6.77
CA ARG A 222 -21.88 2.32 8.01
C ARG A 222 -21.95 1.07 8.91
N ALA A 223 -23.07 0.33 8.91
CA ALA A 223 -23.28 -0.87 9.69
C ALA A 223 -22.65 -2.13 9.07
N ARG A 224 -22.03 -2.00 7.89
CA ARG A 224 -21.38 -3.09 7.17
C ARG A 224 -19.87 -3.03 7.35
N ASP A 225 -19.24 -4.21 7.51
CA ASP A 225 -17.81 -4.33 7.35
C ASP A 225 -17.43 -4.15 5.87
N ARG A 226 -16.19 -3.75 5.62
CA ARG A 226 -15.65 -3.60 4.27
C ARG A 226 -14.25 -4.19 4.20
N ILE A 227 -13.91 -4.84 3.09
CA ILE A 227 -12.55 -5.27 2.79
C ILE A 227 -12.04 -4.52 1.56
N SER A 228 -10.77 -4.08 1.62
CA SER A 228 -10.00 -3.67 0.46
C SER A 228 -8.65 -4.37 0.44
N VAL A 229 -8.13 -4.61 -0.76
CA VAL A 229 -6.90 -5.38 -0.97
C VAL A 229 -5.96 -4.58 -1.87
N PRO A 230 -5.23 -3.61 -1.32
CA PRO A 230 -4.19 -2.89 -2.06
C PRO A 230 -2.95 -3.76 -2.26
N PHE A 231 -2.38 -3.67 -3.45
CA PHE A 231 -1.09 -4.20 -3.81
C PHE A 231 -0.16 -3.04 -4.18
N PHE A 232 0.72 -2.70 -3.24
CA PHE A 232 1.70 -1.63 -3.41
C PHE A 232 2.87 -2.17 -4.23
N PHE A 233 2.96 -1.80 -5.50
CA PHE A 233 4.04 -2.23 -6.37
C PHE A 233 5.17 -1.22 -6.35
N GLN A 234 6.33 -1.65 -5.88
CA GLN A 234 7.46 -0.78 -5.55
C GLN A 234 8.72 -1.31 -6.23
N PRO A 235 9.68 -0.45 -6.63
CA PRO A 235 10.93 -0.89 -7.21
C PRO A 235 11.75 -1.78 -6.26
N SER A 236 12.78 -2.41 -6.81
CA SER A 236 13.81 -3.08 -6.01
C SER A 236 14.37 -2.14 -4.95
N TYR A 237 14.70 -2.65 -3.77
CA TYR A 237 15.19 -1.81 -2.67
C TYR A 237 16.37 -0.92 -3.08
N SER A 238 17.31 -1.50 -3.82
CA SER A 238 18.53 -0.82 -4.31
C SER A 238 18.30 0.04 -5.56
N ALA A 239 17.09 0.04 -6.15
CA ALA A 239 16.84 0.80 -7.36
C ALA A 239 17.11 2.30 -7.17
N HIS A 240 17.93 2.85 -8.06
CA HIS A 240 18.23 4.27 -8.10
C HIS A 240 17.12 5.01 -8.84
N ILE A 241 16.51 5.96 -8.16
CA ILE A 241 15.36 6.74 -8.64
C ILE A 241 15.85 8.16 -8.87
N GLU A 242 16.01 8.51 -10.13
CA GLU A 242 16.33 9.86 -10.57
C GLU A 242 15.31 10.33 -11.60
N THR A 243 15.17 11.63 -11.79
CA THR A 243 14.19 12.20 -12.70
C THR A 243 14.34 11.60 -14.09
N ILE A 244 13.25 11.05 -14.64
CA ILE A 244 13.19 10.45 -15.98
C ILE A 244 13.54 11.52 -17.03
N PRO A 245 14.54 11.31 -17.90
CA PRO A 245 15.01 12.33 -18.84
C PRO A 245 13.93 12.91 -19.74
N THR A 246 12.97 12.11 -20.20
CA THR A 246 11.86 12.56 -21.08
C THR A 246 10.88 13.49 -20.38
N THR A 247 10.95 13.61 -19.04
CA THR A 247 10.12 14.53 -18.26
C THR A 247 10.81 15.86 -17.96
N ILE A 248 12.08 16.00 -18.35
CA ILE A 248 12.87 17.22 -18.16
C ILE A 248 12.76 18.09 -19.42
N THR A 249 12.51 19.37 -19.21
CA THR A 249 12.53 20.40 -20.29
C THR A 249 13.16 21.68 -19.76
N GLU A 250 13.47 22.64 -20.64
CA GLU A 250 13.94 23.96 -20.20
C GLU A 250 12.99 24.66 -19.24
N ARG A 251 11.67 24.45 -19.39
CA ARG A 251 10.62 25.01 -18.53
C ARG A 251 10.33 24.15 -17.28
N ARG A 252 10.82 22.90 -17.28
CA ARG A 252 10.67 21.94 -16.17
C ARG A 252 12.02 21.25 -15.96
N PRO A 253 13.00 21.91 -15.33
CA PRO A 253 14.26 21.27 -14.96
C PRO A 253 14.00 20.16 -13.95
N ALA A 254 14.99 19.27 -13.75
CA ALA A 254 14.91 18.23 -12.72
C ALA A 254 14.70 18.88 -11.34
N LYS A 255 13.65 18.48 -10.65
CA LYS A 255 13.21 19.07 -9.36
C LYS A 255 13.79 18.34 -8.17
N TYR A 256 14.08 17.05 -8.33
CA TYR A 256 14.40 16.17 -7.23
C TYR A 256 15.82 15.62 -7.31
N GLU A 257 16.50 15.58 -6.17
CA GLU A 257 17.74 14.81 -6.03
C GLU A 257 17.47 13.32 -6.12
N PRO A 258 18.39 12.53 -6.69
CA PRO A 258 18.24 11.08 -6.75
C PRO A 258 18.09 10.44 -5.38
N VAL A 259 17.30 9.36 -5.29
CA VAL A 259 17.11 8.59 -4.06
C VAL A 259 17.19 7.08 -4.34
N THR A 260 17.51 6.28 -3.31
CA THR A 260 17.35 4.83 -3.36
C THR A 260 15.92 4.48 -2.96
N SER A 261 15.21 3.68 -3.78
CA SER A 261 13.80 3.33 -3.57
C SER A 261 13.51 2.84 -2.15
N GLY A 262 14.26 1.85 -1.67
CA GLY A 262 14.02 1.28 -0.36
C GLY A 262 14.25 2.27 0.77
N LYS A 263 15.30 3.09 0.70
CA LYS A 263 15.58 4.13 1.71
C LYS A 263 14.46 5.17 1.75
N TRP A 264 13.94 5.57 0.58
CA TRP A 264 12.81 6.49 0.49
C TRP A 264 11.56 5.92 1.17
N ILE A 265 11.18 4.68 0.83
CA ILE A 265 10.00 4.02 1.36
C ILE A 265 10.13 3.78 2.86
N THR A 266 11.31 3.32 3.33
CA THR A 266 11.57 3.11 4.75
C THR A 266 11.45 4.42 5.55
N ALA A 267 12.04 5.51 5.06
CA ALA A 267 11.94 6.81 5.73
C ALA A 267 10.48 7.28 5.85
N LYS A 268 9.69 7.14 4.79
CA LYS A 268 8.24 7.45 4.80
C LYS A 268 7.44 6.54 5.73
N SER A 269 7.79 5.26 5.81
CA SER A 269 7.11 4.32 6.70
C SER A 269 7.46 4.56 8.18
N MET A 270 8.68 4.98 8.46
CA MET A 270 9.12 5.30 9.83
C MET A 270 8.44 6.56 10.37
N SER A 271 8.26 7.60 9.55
CA SER A 271 7.53 8.81 9.97
C SER A 271 6.09 8.54 10.41
N MET A 272 5.50 7.42 9.97
CA MET A 272 4.19 6.95 10.39
C MET A 272 4.17 6.37 11.82
N LEU A 273 5.34 6.01 12.36
CA LEU A 273 5.50 5.27 13.62
C LEU A 273 6.16 6.11 14.71
N GLU A 274 6.90 7.15 14.36
CA GLU A 274 7.65 8.01 15.32
C GLU A 274 6.73 8.91 16.15
N ASP A 275 5.46 9.09 15.75
CA ASP A 275 4.50 9.96 16.41
C ASP A 275 3.48 9.19 17.30
N GLN A 276 3.81 7.95 17.76
CA GLN A 276 2.97 7.15 18.68
C GLN A 276 3.49 7.11 20.10
#